data_45f17394144a21c92246fcb52513c693
#
_entry.id   45f17394144a21c92246fcb52513c693
#
_cell.length_a   1.000
_cell.length_b   1.000
_cell.length_c   1.000
_cell.angle_alpha   90.00
_cell.angle_beta   90.00
_cell.angle_gamma   90.00
#
_symmetry.space_group_name_H-M   'P 1'
#
loop_
_entity.id
_entity.type
_entity.pdbx_description
1 polymer ?
#
loop_
_entity_poly.entity_id
_entity_poly.type
_entity_poly.pdbx_seq_one_letter_code
_entity_poly.pdbx_strand_id
1 'polypeptide(L)'
;MTTTADQLMATARKASLLLTLLAATAFGCAHEGGGAAAPAAPVNATDAVAQAEAGGPLFGQFCAKCHGDAGQGTDQAPPIVGGSALPLDPRPTAKYRKTQFHTAKDVFDFVAAYMPPKGPKPSPDQYLAILAFGLKANGIDLAGKPPLTPDNLSAIVIHP
;
A
#
# COMPACT_ATOMS: atom_id res chain seq x y z
N MET A 1 74.88 3.15 1.83
CA MET A 1 75.47 2.69 3.13
C MET A 1 74.36 1.93 3.78
N THR A 2 74.39 0.66 3.59
CA THR A 2 74.73 -0.38 4.57
C THR A 2 73.70 -0.45 5.68
N THR A 3 73.06 -1.47 6.00
CA THR A 3 73.26 -2.92 6.05
C THR A 3 72.22 -3.43 7.01
N THR A 4 71.65 -4.40 6.77
CA THR A 4 71.73 -5.83 7.08
C THR A 4 70.65 -6.18 8.05
N ALA A 5 69.76 -6.99 7.63
CA ALA A 5 69.79 -8.44 7.81
C ALA A 5 69.99 -8.83 9.26
N ASP A 6 69.11 -9.54 9.82
CA ASP A 6 69.32 -10.96 10.04
C ASP A 6 68.28 -11.49 11.03
N GLN A 7 67.76 -12.53 10.68
CA GLN A 7 67.76 -13.88 11.17
C GLN A 7 66.71 -14.16 12.24
N LEU A 8 65.78 -14.94 11.81
CA LEU A 8 65.76 -16.44 11.93
C LEU A 8 65.52 -17.00 13.30
N MET A 9 64.69 -17.93 13.22
CA MET A 9 64.45 -19.08 14.11
C MET A 9 63.19 -18.94 14.96
N ALA A 10 62.14 -19.50 14.51
CA ALA A 10 61.76 -20.90 14.69
C ALA A 10 61.60 -21.29 16.16
N THR A 11 60.37 -21.56 16.50
CA THR A 11 60.05 -22.85 17.13
C THR A 11 58.53 -23.06 17.14
N ALA A 12 58.17 -24.13 16.52
CA ALA A 12 56.87 -24.77 16.61
C ALA A 12 56.48 -25.10 18.06
N ARG A 13 55.26 -24.99 18.39
CA ARG A 13 54.57 -25.93 19.27
C ARG A 13 53.05 -25.81 19.26
N LYS A 14 52.48 -26.87 18.77
CA LYS A 14 51.34 -27.64 19.28
C LYS A 14 49.96 -26.99 19.23
N ALA A 15 49.24 -27.43 18.26
CA ALA A 15 47.96 -28.11 18.37
C ALA A 15 47.10 -27.75 19.58
N SER A 16 45.99 -27.07 19.28
CA SER A 16 44.76 -27.34 20.00
C SER A 16 43.61 -27.20 19.01
N LEU A 17 43.07 -28.31 18.61
CA LEU A 17 41.79 -28.44 17.94
C LEU A 17 40.74 -27.86 18.88
N LEU A 18 40.15 -26.74 18.53
CA LEU A 18 38.87 -26.35 19.02
C LEU A 18 37.95 -26.18 17.80
N LEU A 19 37.24 -27.25 17.58
CA LEU A 19 36.15 -27.36 16.61
C LEU A 19 35.00 -26.45 17.10
N THR A 20 35.00 -25.18 16.70
CA THR A 20 33.84 -24.32 16.89
C THR A 20 32.88 -24.59 15.73
N LEU A 21 31.82 -25.31 16.08
CA LEU A 21 30.64 -25.53 15.26
C LEU A 21 29.99 -24.16 14.95
N LEU A 22 30.25 -23.60 13.78
CA LEU A 22 29.54 -22.43 13.28
C LEU A 22 28.14 -22.92 12.83
N ALA A 23 27.17 -22.75 13.69
CA ALA A 23 25.78 -22.88 13.34
C ALA A 23 25.43 -21.69 12.42
N ALA A 24 25.48 -21.92 11.12
CA ALA A 24 24.92 -21.01 10.13
C ALA A 24 23.39 -21.05 10.27
N THR A 25 22.83 -20.10 11.01
CA THR A 25 21.41 -19.80 10.94
C THR A 25 21.14 -19.14 9.59
N ALA A 26 20.77 -19.95 8.61
CA ALA A 26 20.17 -19.46 7.40
C ALA A 26 18.84 -18.80 7.75
N PHE A 27 18.81 -17.47 7.80
CA PHE A 27 17.57 -16.69 7.70
C PHE A 27 17.01 -16.90 6.30
N GLY A 28 16.26 -17.97 6.13
CA GLY A 28 15.44 -18.18 4.96
C GLY A 28 14.32 -17.15 4.97
N CYS A 29 14.41 -16.14 4.11
CA CYS A 29 13.23 -15.39 3.68
C CYS A 29 12.34 -16.36 2.91
N ALA A 30 11.49 -17.09 3.60
CA ALA A 30 10.38 -17.78 3.00
C ALA A 30 9.39 -16.71 2.53
N HIS A 31 9.49 -16.34 1.27
CA HIS A 31 8.44 -15.60 0.57
C HIS A 31 7.38 -16.64 0.21
N GLU A 32 6.54 -16.99 1.15
CA GLU A 32 5.39 -17.85 0.88
C GLU A 32 4.34 -17.03 0.14
N GLY A 33 4.31 -17.27 -1.17
CA GLY A 33 3.26 -16.79 -2.04
C GLY A 33 1.91 -17.42 -1.72
N GLY A 34 0.85 -16.64 -1.80
CA GLY A 34 -0.50 -17.13 -2.09
C GLY A 34 -1.29 -17.68 -0.92
N GLY A 35 -1.33 -16.97 0.21
CA GLY A 35 -2.36 -17.17 1.22
C GLY A 35 -3.65 -16.47 0.80
N ALA A 36 -4.78 -17.17 0.84
CA ALA A 36 -6.09 -16.52 0.81
C ALA A 36 -6.10 -15.40 1.86
N ALA A 37 -6.38 -14.17 1.44
CA ALA A 37 -6.38 -13.03 2.32
C ALA A 37 -7.32 -13.31 3.50
N ALA A 38 -6.77 -13.36 4.71
CA ALA A 38 -7.57 -13.39 5.92
C ALA A 38 -8.49 -12.16 5.90
N PRO A 39 -9.73 -12.25 6.44
CA PRO A 39 -10.58 -11.10 6.55
C PRO A 39 -9.80 -10.01 7.31
N ALA A 40 -9.53 -8.91 6.62
CA ALA A 40 -8.79 -7.82 7.22
C ALA A 40 -9.55 -7.31 8.44
N ALA A 41 -8.83 -7.11 9.55
CA ALA A 41 -9.39 -6.60 10.79
C ALA A 41 -10.13 -5.26 10.55
N PRO A 42 -11.12 -4.93 11.37
CA PRO A 42 -11.81 -3.65 11.28
C PRO A 42 -10.80 -2.48 11.37
N VAL A 43 -11.01 -1.47 10.53
CA VAL A 43 -10.14 -0.30 10.48
C VAL A 43 -10.50 0.63 11.65
N ASN A 44 -9.77 0.51 12.75
CA ASN A 44 -9.93 1.39 13.91
C ASN A 44 -9.00 2.60 13.76
N ALA A 45 -9.42 3.58 12.99
CA ALA A 45 -8.67 4.82 12.81
C ALA A 45 -9.18 5.92 13.77
N THR A 46 -8.27 6.71 14.33
CA THR A 46 -8.59 7.83 15.23
C THR A 46 -8.97 9.10 14.48
N ASP A 47 -8.51 9.24 13.24
CA ASP A 47 -8.74 10.37 12.36
C ASP A 47 -8.62 9.96 10.89
N ALA A 48 -8.91 10.87 9.97
CA ALA A 48 -8.92 10.60 8.54
C ALA A 48 -7.51 10.33 7.96
N VAL A 49 -6.46 10.85 8.59
CA VAL A 49 -5.07 10.58 8.15
C VAL A 49 -4.66 9.17 8.51
N ALA A 50 -4.91 8.74 9.76
CA ALA A 50 -4.68 7.36 10.20
C ALA A 50 -5.52 6.36 9.37
N GLN A 51 -6.75 6.73 9.03
CA GLN A 51 -7.60 5.92 8.16
C GLN A 51 -7.01 5.80 6.75
N ALA A 52 -6.45 6.88 6.18
CA ALA A 52 -5.78 6.85 4.89
C ALA A 52 -4.52 5.97 4.90
N GLU A 53 -3.76 5.97 5.99
CA GLU A 53 -2.59 5.10 6.15
C GLU A 53 -2.98 3.62 6.21
N ALA A 54 -4.04 3.29 6.93
CA ALA A 54 -4.61 1.95 6.95
C ALA A 54 -5.18 1.54 5.58
N GLY A 55 -5.62 2.50 4.77
CA GLY A 55 -6.18 2.28 3.44
C GLY A 55 -5.16 1.83 2.39
N GLY A 56 -3.89 2.21 2.51
CA GLY A 56 -2.85 1.88 1.54
C GLY A 56 -2.68 0.37 1.33
N PRO A 57 -2.43 -0.44 2.38
CA PRO A 57 -2.36 -1.89 2.26
C PRO A 57 -3.63 -2.52 1.69
N LEU A 58 -4.81 -2.00 2.08
CA LEU A 58 -6.10 -2.46 1.55
C LEU A 58 -6.26 -2.15 0.05
N PHE A 59 -5.80 -0.97 -0.38
CA PHE A 59 -5.73 -0.64 -1.80
C PHE A 59 -4.85 -1.65 -2.55
N GLY A 60 -3.68 -1.96 -2.03
CA GLY A 60 -2.79 -2.99 -2.58
C GLY A 60 -3.49 -4.33 -2.75
N GLN A 61 -4.26 -4.75 -1.74
CA GLN A 61 -4.96 -6.03 -1.73
C GLN A 61 -6.12 -6.09 -2.73
N PHE A 62 -6.94 -5.06 -2.83
CA PHE A 62 -8.22 -5.12 -3.54
C PHE A 62 -8.22 -4.39 -4.90
N CYS A 63 -7.34 -3.41 -5.10
CA CYS A 63 -7.43 -2.46 -6.21
C CYS A 63 -6.20 -2.45 -7.11
N ALA A 64 -5.00 -2.61 -6.53
CA ALA A 64 -3.73 -2.41 -7.23
C ALA A 64 -3.56 -3.33 -8.46
N LYS A 65 -4.07 -4.55 -8.40
CA LYS A 65 -4.01 -5.49 -9.53
C LYS A 65 -4.49 -4.88 -10.85
N CYS A 66 -5.50 -4.02 -10.80
CA CYS A 66 -6.05 -3.38 -12.00
C CYS A 66 -5.62 -1.92 -12.13
N HIS A 67 -5.53 -1.18 -11.00
CA HIS A 67 -5.22 0.24 -11.01
C HIS A 67 -3.73 0.59 -10.89
N GLY A 68 -2.84 -0.43 -10.76
CA GLY A 68 -1.41 -0.26 -10.50
C GLY A 68 -1.10 -0.04 -9.03
N ASP A 69 0.11 -0.40 -8.60
CA ASP A 69 0.50 -0.42 -7.17
C ASP A 69 0.45 0.95 -6.51
N ALA A 70 0.67 2.02 -7.28
CA ALA A 70 0.54 3.40 -6.84
C ALA A 70 -0.77 4.07 -7.32
N GLY A 71 -1.71 3.30 -7.90
CA GLY A 71 -2.94 3.85 -8.45
C GLY A 71 -2.78 4.64 -9.75
N GLN A 72 -1.64 4.49 -10.43
CA GLN A 72 -1.28 5.20 -11.67
C GLN A 72 -2.08 4.75 -12.90
N GLY A 73 -2.89 3.70 -12.75
CA GLY A 73 -3.59 3.06 -13.86
C GLY A 73 -2.76 2.01 -14.58
N THR A 74 -3.44 1.19 -15.36
CA THR A 74 -2.88 0.16 -16.24
C THR A 74 -3.70 0.12 -17.53
N ASP A 75 -3.42 -0.82 -18.42
CA ASP A 75 -4.25 -1.15 -19.57
C ASP A 75 -5.64 -1.71 -19.19
N GLN A 76 -5.78 -2.22 -17.95
CA GLN A 76 -7.04 -2.80 -17.46
C GLN A 76 -7.96 -1.75 -16.81
N ALA A 77 -7.40 -0.73 -16.17
CA ALA A 77 -8.17 0.26 -15.42
C ALA A 77 -7.49 1.64 -15.42
N PRO A 78 -8.29 2.72 -15.41
CA PRO A 78 -7.78 4.08 -15.42
C PRO A 78 -7.02 4.41 -14.13
N PRO A 79 -6.17 5.47 -14.14
CA PRO A 79 -5.55 5.99 -12.93
C PRO A 79 -6.61 6.48 -11.94
N ILE A 80 -6.33 6.26 -10.66
CA ILE A 80 -7.10 6.77 -9.52
C ILE A 80 -6.26 7.69 -8.63
N VAL A 81 -4.96 7.78 -8.92
CA VAL A 81 -4.01 8.72 -8.30
C VAL A 81 -3.30 9.49 -9.40
N GLY A 82 -3.08 10.79 -9.20
CA GLY A 82 -2.38 11.68 -10.12
C GLY A 82 -3.30 12.62 -10.90
N GLY A 83 -2.72 13.45 -11.76
CA GLY A 83 -3.41 14.58 -12.39
C GLY A 83 -4.61 14.25 -13.28
N SER A 84 -4.79 12.99 -13.69
CA SER A 84 -5.95 12.53 -14.45
C SER A 84 -6.89 11.62 -13.63
N ALA A 85 -6.63 11.50 -12.34
CA ALA A 85 -7.48 10.74 -11.42
C ALA A 85 -8.75 11.50 -11.06
N LEU A 86 -9.76 10.78 -10.64
CA LEU A 86 -11.02 11.32 -10.14
C LEU A 86 -11.61 12.48 -10.98
N PRO A 87 -11.65 12.40 -12.32
CA PRO A 87 -12.16 13.52 -13.13
C PRO A 87 -13.62 13.81 -12.77
N LEU A 88 -14.05 15.08 -12.87
CA LEU A 88 -15.43 15.46 -12.59
C LEU A 88 -16.40 14.62 -13.42
N ASP A 89 -16.24 14.64 -14.73
CA ASP A 89 -17.10 13.90 -15.64
C ASP A 89 -16.65 12.44 -15.84
N PRO A 90 -17.60 11.53 -16.08
CA PRO A 90 -17.27 10.19 -16.53
C PRO A 90 -16.43 10.24 -17.81
N ARG A 91 -15.37 9.42 -17.89
CA ARG A 91 -14.63 9.26 -19.16
C ARG A 91 -15.56 8.72 -20.23
N PRO A 92 -15.41 9.10 -21.50
CA PRO A 92 -16.24 8.58 -22.59
C PRO A 92 -16.28 7.05 -22.65
N THR A 93 -15.17 6.40 -22.24
CA THR A 93 -15.03 4.94 -22.20
C THR A 93 -15.49 4.30 -20.89
N ALA A 94 -16.05 5.07 -19.96
CA ALA A 94 -16.45 4.57 -18.65
C ALA A 94 -17.62 3.58 -18.76
N LYS A 95 -17.36 2.32 -18.40
CA LYS A 95 -18.36 1.26 -18.47
C LYS A 95 -19.43 1.38 -17.38
N TYR A 96 -19.00 1.70 -16.17
CA TYR A 96 -19.86 1.64 -14.98
C TYR A 96 -20.26 3.03 -14.47
N ARG A 97 -19.38 4.02 -14.57
CA ARG A 97 -19.62 5.36 -14.04
C ARG A 97 -20.51 6.18 -14.97
N LYS A 98 -21.59 6.76 -14.39
CA LYS A 98 -22.55 7.61 -15.12
C LYS A 98 -22.76 8.97 -14.46
N THR A 99 -22.24 9.15 -13.24
CA THR A 99 -22.41 10.37 -12.43
C THR A 99 -21.10 11.15 -12.30
N GLN A 100 -21.20 12.43 -12.04
CA GLN A 100 -20.07 13.29 -11.72
C GLN A 100 -19.51 13.00 -10.32
N PHE A 101 -18.24 13.36 -10.10
CA PHE A 101 -17.57 13.26 -8.81
C PHE A 101 -17.37 14.64 -8.22
N HIS A 102 -18.38 15.21 -7.57
CA HIS A 102 -18.27 16.47 -6.85
C HIS A 102 -17.65 16.28 -5.46
N THR A 103 -18.03 15.22 -4.79
CA THR A 103 -17.67 14.94 -3.40
C THR A 103 -17.09 13.55 -3.21
N ALA A 104 -16.50 13.32 -2.07
CA ALA A 104 -16.04 11.99 -1.68
C ALA A 104 -17.19 10.97 -1.63
N LYS A 105 -18.43 11.44 -1.37
CA LYS A 105 -19.59 10.56 -1.39
C LYS A 105 -19.85 9.99 -2.77
N ASP A 106 -19.73 10.79 -3.82
CA ASP A 106 -19.96 10.31 -5.19
C ASP A 106 -18.95 9.23 -5.58
N VAL A 107 -17.70 9.39 -5.16
CA VAL A 107 -16.64 8.38 -5.36
C VAL A 107 -16.94 7.12 -4.55
N PHE A 108 -17.32 7.28 -3.28
CA PHE A 108 -17.66 6.16 -2.40
C PHE A 108 -18.80 5.31 -2.96
N ASP A 109 -19.90 5.95 -3.32
CA ASP A 109 -21.08 5.28 -3.87
C ASP A 109 -20.71 4.48 -5.14
N PHE A 110 -19.88 5.06 -5.99
CA PHE A 110 -19.39 4.38 -7.19
C PHE A 110 -18.49 3.18 -6.86
N VAL A 111 -17.48 3.35 -5.99
CA VAL A 111 -16.54 2.25 -5.70
C VAL A 111 -17.20 1.12 -4.94
N ALA A 112 -18.06 1.42 -3.99
CA ALA A 112 -18.79 0.41 -3.22
C ALA A 112 -19.74 -0.42 -4.10
N ALA A 113 -20.37 0.21 -5.07
CA ALA A 113 -21.28 -0.47 -6.00
C ALA A 113 -20.54 -1.33 -7.03
N TYR A 114 -19.47 -0.80 -7.63
CA TYR A 114 -18.90 -1.37 -8.87
C TYR A 114 -17.47 -1.91 -8.73
N MET A 115 -16.72 -1.56 -7.69
CA MET A 115 -15.31 -1.94 -7.56
C MET A 115 -15.06 -2.88 -6.36
N PRO A 116 -14.18 -3.84 -6.48
CA PRO A 116 -13.69 -4.40 -7.74
C PRO A 116 -14.84 -5.07 -8.52
N PRO A 117 -14.80 -5.08 -9.86
CA PRO A 117 -15.88 -5.67 -10.65
C PRO A 117 -15.93 -7.19 -10.58
N LYS A 118 -14.86 -7.82 -10.11
CA LYS A 118 -14.71 -9.26 -9.90
C LYS A 118 -13.91 -9.54 -8.63
N GLY A 119 -14.17 -10.67 -8.00
CA GLY A 119 -13.46 -11.11 -6.79
C GLY A 119 -14.10 -10.64 -5.49
N PRO A 120 -13.41 -10.83 -4.36
CA PRO A 120 -13.91 -10.44 -3.05
C PRO A 120 -14.02 -8.92 -2.95
N LYS A 121 -15.08 -8.47 -2.30
CA LYS A 121 -15.32 -7.05 -2.04
C LYS A 121 -14.77 -6.65 -0.65
N PRO A 122 -14.19 -5.45 -0.52
CA PRO A 122 -13.91 -4.86 0.78
C PRO A 122 -15.16 -4.76 1.65
N SER A 123 -15.00 -4.76 2.98
CA SER A 123 -16.06 -4.37 3.89
C SER A 123 -16.35 -2.85 3.78
N PRO A 124 -17.49 -2.35 4.29
CA PRO A 124 -17.76 -0.91 4.29
C PRO A 124 -16.64 -0.06 4.88
N ASP A 125 -16.09 -0.46 6.03
CA ASP A 125 -14.98 0.28 6.67
C ASP A 125 -13.67 0.23 5.86
N GLN A 126 -13.42 -0.89 5.18
CA GLN A 126 -12.27 -1.01 4.28
C GLN A 126 -12.42 -0.12 3.04
N TYR A 127 -13.63 -0.01 2.49
CA TYR A 127 -13.88 0.95 1.40
C TYR A 127 -13.63 2.40 1.84
N LEU A 128 -14.06 2.78 3.05
CA LEU A 128 -13.80 4.10 3.60
C LEU A 128 -12.30 4.38 3.78
N ALA A 129 -11.54 3.40 4.26
CA ALA A 129 -10.10 3.52 4.38
C ALA A 129 -9.40 3.62 3.01
N ILE A 130 -9.78 2.80 2.04
CA ILE A 130 -9.27 2.88 0.66
C ILE A 130 -9.61 4.24 0.04
N LEU A 131 -10.82 4.75 0.27
CA LEU A 131 -11.21 6.08 -0.18
C LEU A 131 -10.33 7.16 0.45
N ALA A 132 -10.13 7.12 1.78
CA ALA A 132 -9.27 8.07 2.48
C ALA A 132 -7.83 8.07 1.90
N PHE A 133 -7.26 6.88 1.65
CA PHE A 133 -5.98 6.74 0.96
C PHE A 133 -6.00 7.43 -0.41
N GLY A 134 -6.98 7.15 -1.25
CA GLY A 134 -7.11 7.75 -2.57
C GLY A 134 -7.26 9.28 -2.53
N LEU A 135 -8.07 9.81 -1.62
CA LEU A 135 -8.24 11.25 -1.43
C LEU A 135 -6.92 11.93 -1.01
N LYS A 136 -6.22 11.38 0.00
CA LYS A 136 -4.92 11.87 0.46
C LYS A 136 -3.88 11.84 -0.67
N ALA A 137 -3.81 10.73 -1.42
CA ALA A 137 -2.89 10.57 -2.54
C ALA A 137 -3.15 11.55 -3.70
N ASN A 138 -4.36 12.07 -3.82
CA ASN A 138 -4.75 13.11 -4.78
C ASN A 138 -4.69 14.54 -4.19
N GLY A 139 -4.08 14.72 -3.02
CA GLY A 139 -3.85 16.04 -2.43
C GLY A 139 -5.04 16.64 -1.68
N ILE A 140 -6.10 15.87 -1.44
CA ILE A 140 -7.21 16.34 -0.59
C ILE A 140 -6.72 16.38 0.85
N ASP A 141 -6.83 17.54 1.48
CA ASP A 141 -6.40 17.72 2.87
C ASP A 141 -7.37 17.01 3.83
N LEU A 142 -6.82 16.02 4.52
CA LEU A 142 -7.51 15.25 5.56
C LEU A 142 -7.02 15.60 6.98
N ALA A 143 -6.07 16.53 7.13
CA ALA A 143 -5.52 16.87 8.44
C ALA A 143 -6.61 17.46 9.36
N GLY A 144 -6.64 16.97 10.59
CA GLY A 144 -7.61 17.42 11.60
C GLY A 144 -9.06 17.03 11.34
N LYS A 145 -9.33 16.22 10.29
CA LYS A 145 -10.67 15.71 10.04
C LYS A 145 -10.91 14.40 10.82
N PRO A 146 -12.15 14.17 11.29
CA PRO A 146 -12.53 12.87 11.86
C PRO A 146 -12.41 11.78 10.79
N PRO A 147 -12.38 10.50 11.18
CA PRO A 147 -12.43 9.41 10.22
C PRO A 147 -13.60 9.56 9.26
N LEU A 148 -13.39 9.16 8.02
CA LEU A 148 -14.43 9.14 7.00
C LEU A 148 -15.51 8.13 7.40
N THR A 149 -16.74 8.59 7.35
CA THR A 149 -17.96 7.80 7.57
C THR A 149 -18.95 8.13 6.46
N PRO A 150 -19.94 7.28 6.18
CA PRO A 150 -20.94 7.59 5.16
C PRO A 150 -21.61 8.96 5.34
N ASP A 151 -21.73 9.42 6.61
CA ASP A 151 -22.43 10.66 6.96
C ASP A 151 -21.62 11.94 6.65
N ASN A 152 -20.28 11.85 6.65
CA ASN A 152 -19.44 13.03 6.46
C ASN A 152 -18.81 13.17 5.05
N LEU A 153 -18.98 12.19 4.18
CA LEU A 153 -18.37 12.17 2.85
C LEU A 153 -18.84 13.33 1.94
N SER A 154 -20.08 13.76 2.08
CA SER A 154 -20.62 14.88 1.29
C SER A 154 -19.97 16.22 1.61
N ALA A 155 -19.37 16.36 2.78
CA ALA A 155 -18.64 17.57 3.18
C ALA A 155 -17.21 17.64 2.58
N ILE A 156 -16.73 16.58 1.97
CA ILE A 156 -15.39 16.54 1.36
C ILE A 156 -15.54 16.79 -0.13
N VAL A 157 -15.32 18.05 -0.54
CA VAL A 157 -15.41 18.49 -1.93
C VAL A 157 -14.18 18.05 -2.70
N ILE A 158 -14.37 17.45 -3.88
CA ILE A 158 -13.29 17.05 -4.82
C ILE A 158 -13.26 18.06 -5.97
N HIS A 159 -14.43 18.39 -6.50
CA HIS A 159 -14.60 19.40 -7.54
C HIS A 159 -15.67 20.39 -7.09
N PRO A 160 -15.32 21.69 -6.91
CA PRO A 160 -16.27 22.74 -6.52
C PRO A 160 -17.29 23.05 -7.61
#